data_b74f24987d7a065fc1c594c8966aae73
#
_entry.id   b74f24987d7a065fc1c594c8966aae73
#
_cell.length_a   1.000
_cell.length_b   1.000
_cell.length_c   1.000
_cell.angle_alpha   90.00
_cell.angle_beta   90.00
_cell.angle_gamma   90.00
#
_symmetry.space_group_name_H-M   'P 1'
#
loop_
_entity.id
_entity.type
_entity.pdbx_description
1 polymer ?
#
loop_
_entity_poly.entity_id
_entity_poly.type
_entity_poly.pdbx_seq_one_letter_code
_entity_poly.pdbx_strand_id
1 'polypeptide(L)'
;MPNPFNQQVIEEFRANGGRVGGYFEGARLLLLTTTGARTGAPHTTPVGYYPDGGERVLVIASAGGAPQHPDWFHNLLANPRLTVEDGVFIYEADAVVLEPAERDAVFARAVEADPGWAEYQAKTDRVIPVVALHPIPKDGPPHVNAGSMAEALKVVHDAFRRELRLIRKEFTAAVGTDGTRTPGVPLGAQLRVNCLTLCQGLHNHHTGEELGIFPLLADRHPELTPALDRLRREHERIAELLEELRRAVAQDQQDTDPGRVLSQVERLTTELEAHLTYEEEQLIPLLTSPGASR
;
A
#
# COMPACT_ATOMS: atom_id res chain seq x y z
N MET A 1 -12.76 21.12 17.25
CA MET A 1 -13.36 19.81 17.59
C MET A 1 -13.03 18.85 16.45
N PRO A 2 -12.76 17.57 16.71
CA PRO A 2 -12.56 16.61 15.65
C PRO A 2 -13.77 16.60 14.70
N ASN A 3 -13.53 16.47 13.40
CA ASN A 3 -14.61 16.33 12.42
C ASN A 3 -15.30 14.97 12.66
N PRO A 4 -16.63 14.91 12.97
CA PRO A 4 -17.33 13.66 13.27
C PRO A 4 -17.23 12.63 12.13
N PHE A 5 -17.21 13.08 10.88
CA PHE A 5 -17.02 12.21 9.73
C PHE A 5 -15.63 11.55 9.74
N ASN A 6 -14.57 12.34 9.96
CA ASN A 6 -13.22 11.79 10.08
C ASN A 6 -13.12 10.80 11.24
N GLN A 7 -13.77 11.07 12.37
CA GLN A 7 -13.75 10.18 13.52
C GLN A 7 -14.34 8.81 13.18
N GLN A 8 -15.48 8.77 12.50
CA GLN A 8 -16.09 7.53 12.03
C GLN A 8 -15.16 6.76 11.07
N VAL A 9 -14.53 7.46 10.12
CA VAL A 9 -13.57 6.85 9.18
C VAL A 9 -12.36 6.27 9.91
N ILE A 10 -11.82 6.97 10.91
CA ILE A 10 -10.68 6.51 11.72
C ILE A 10 -11.04 5.23 12.49
N GLU A 11 -12.22 5.21 13.13
CA GLU A 11 -12.69 4.04 13.87
C GLU A 11 -12.88 2.83 12.96
N GLU A 12 -13.52 3.03 11.81
CA GLU A 12 -13.73 1.96 10.82
C GLU A 12 -12.40 1.46 10.23
N PHE A 13 -11.48 2.38 9.89
CA PHE A 13 -10.14 2.05 9.39
C PHE A 13 -9.38 1.14 10.37
N ARG A 14 -9.34 1.52 11.64
CA ARG A 14 -8.65 0.74 12.69
C ARG A 14 -9.32 -0.60 12.98
N ALA A 15 -10.65 -0.63 12.98
CA ALA A 15 -11.43 -1.86 13.21
C ALA A 15 -11.27 -2.89 12.08
N ASN A 16 -11.00 -2.44 10.85
CA ASN A 16 -11.02 -3.29 9.67
C ASN A 16 -9.64 -3.40 8.97
N GLY A 17 -8.53 -3.15 9.68
CA GLY A 17 -7.17 -3.27 9.10
C GLY A 17 -6.97 -2.39 7.86
N GLY A 18 -7.36 -1.12 7.95
CA GLY A 18 -7.17 -0.13 6.88
C GLY A 18 -8.27 -0.09 5.82
N ARG A 19 -9.36 -0.88 5.98
CA ARG A 19 -10.49 -0.87 5.05
C ARG A 19 -11.60 0.03 5.55
N VAL A 20 -12.10 0.88 4.66
CA VAL A 20 -13.24 1.77 4.91
C VAL A 20 -14.24 1.59 3.77
N GLY A 21 -15.50 1.44 4.11
CA GLY A 21 -16.59 1.30 3.15
C GLY A 21 -17.15 2.62 2.63
N GLY A 22 -18.32 2.53 1.99
CA GLY A 22 -19.05 3.70 1.52
C GLY A 22 -18.25 4.54 0.53
N TYR A 23 -18.10 5.83 0.83
CA TYR A 23 -17.38 6.77 -0.05
C TYR A 23 -15.91 6.36 -0.33
N PHE A 24 -15.29 5.66 0.61
CA PHE A 24 -13.89 5.23 0.51
C PHE A 24 -13.72 3.77 0.09
N GLU A 25 -14.78 3.10 -0.33
CA GLU A 25 -14.70 1.69 -0.73
C GLU A 25 -13.72 1.50 -1.90
N GLY A 26 -12.69 0.70 -1.66
CA GLY A 26 -11.62 0.45 -2.62
C GLY A 26 -10.60 1.58 -2.76
N ALA A 27 -10.65 2.61 -1.91
CA ALA A 27 -9.61 3.65 -1.87
C ALA A 27 -8.38 3.18 -1.07
N ARG A 28 -7.21 3.64 -1.48
CA ARG A 28 -5.98 3.57 -0.67
C ARG A 28 -6.00 4.71 0.34
N LEU A 29 -6.21 4.38 1.61
CA LEU A 29 -6.24 5.33 2.73
C LEU A 29 -5.12 5.05 3.72
N LEU A 30 -4.67 6.10 4.39
CA LEU A 30 -3.86 6.02 5.60
C LEU A 30 -4.33 7.06 6.61
N LEU A 31 -3.92 6.88 7.87
CA LEU A 31 -4.16 7.86 8.92
C LEU A 31 -2.85 8.61 9.19
N LEU A 32 -2.91 9.94 9.11
CA LEU A 32 -1.83 10.84 9.52
C LEU A 32 -2.09 11.35 10.92
N THR A 33 -1.21 11.05 11.87
CA THR A 33 -1.22 11.70 13.19
C THR A 33 -0.13 12.76 13.23
N THR A 34 -0.53 14.01 13.11
CA THR A 34 0.33 15.20 13.06
C THR A 34 0.33 15.94 14.39
N THR A 35 1.43 16.63 14.72
CA THR A 35 1.50 17.54 15.89
C THR A 35 0.92 18.91 15.51
N GLY A 36 -0.13 19.33 16.20
CA GLY A 36 -0.81 20.59 15.94
C GLY A 36 0.12 21.80 16.02
N ALA A 37 0.21 22.59 14.95
CA ALA A 37 1.11 23.74 14.84
C ALA A 37 0.92 24.79 15.94
N ARG A 38 -0.30 24.94 16.44
CA ARG A 38 -0.65 25.93 17.48
C ARG A 38 -0.78 25.34 18.87
N THR A 39 -1.19 24.08 18.96
CA THR A 39 -1.57 23.48 20.26
C THR A 39 -0.56 22.45 20.76
N GLY A 40 0.31 21.94 19.87
CA GLY A 40 1.18 20.80 20.18
C GLY A 40 0.42 19.47 20.39
N ALA A 41 -0.90 19.47 20.32
CA ALA A 41 -1.70 18.26 20.50
C ALA A 41 -1.68 17.38 19.24
N PRO A 42 -1.79 16.04 19.38
CA PRO A 42 -1.89 15.16 18.24
C PRO A 42 -3.25 15.29 17.54
N HIS A 43 -3.22 15.27 16.21
CA HIS A 43 -4.41 15.31 15.36
C HIS A 43 -4.33 14.21 14.31
N THR A 44 -5.27 13.27 14.33
CA THR A 44 -5.36 12.20 13.34
C THR A 44 -6.34 12.55 12.22
N THR A 45 -5.91 12.38 10.97
CA THR A 45 -6.71 12.67 9.78
C THR A 45 -6.58 11.55 8.77
N PRO A 46 -7.71 10.98 8.27
CA PRO A 46 -7.67 10.04 7.16
C PRO A 46 -7.38 10.78 5.85
N VAL A 47 -6.46 10.24 5.04
CA VAL A 47 -6.10 10.81 3.74
C VAL A 47 -5.90 9.70 2.70
N GLY A 48 -6.26 10.01 1.45
CA GLY A 48 -5.89 9.16 0.32
C GLY A 48 -4.39 9.26 0.04
N TYR A 49 -3.77 8.16 -0.38
CA TYR A 49 -2.35 8.14 -0.71
C TYR A 49 -2.07 7.42 -2.04
N TYR A 50 -0.90 7.71 -2.58
CA TYR A 50 -0.34 7.04 -3.75
C TYR A 50 1.01 6.43 -3.41
N PRO A 51 1.25 5.15 -3.76
CA PRO A 51 2.59 4.59 -3.79
C PRO A 51 3.51 5.34 -4.75
N ASP A 52 4.81 5.38 -4.49
CA ASP A 52 5.78 6.10 -5.32
C ASP A 52 7.00 5.25 -5.72
N GLY A 53 6.81 3.95 -5.82
CA GLY A 53 7.83 3.02 -6.33
C GLY A 53 8.97 2.72 -5.36
N GLY A 54 8.79 2.98 -4.08
CA GLY A 54 9.74 2.70 -3.00
C GLY A 54 9.01 2.61 -1.67
N GLU A 55 9.68 2.90 -0.59
CA GLU A 55 9.07 2.92 0.74
C GLU A 55 8.27 4.20 1.02
N ARG A 56 8.54 5.28 0.28
CA ARG A 56 7.81 6.55 0.45
C ARG A 56 6.43 6.47 -0.18
N VAL A 57 5.48 7.16 0.44
CA VAL A 57 4.14 7.35 -0.08
C VAL A 57 3.83 8.84 -0.25
N LEU A 58 2.90 9.15 -1.16
CA LEU A 58 2.54 10.51 -1.52
C LEU A 58 1.13 10.81 -1.04
N VAL A 59 0.93 11.98 -0.43
CA VAL A 59 -0.38 12.51 -0.04
C VAL A 59 -0.61 13.89 -0.65
N ILE A 60 -1.85 14.17 -1.07
CA ILE A 60 -2.21 15.38 -1.80
C ILE A 60 -3.07 16.29 -0.92
N ALA A 61 -2.59 17.49 -0.63
CA ALA A 61 -3.24 18.44 0.29
C ALA A 61 -4.39 19.22 -0.37
N SER A 62 -5.35 18.49 -0.98
CA SER A 62 -6.42 19.08 -1.79
C SER A 62 -7.48 19.81 -0.96
N ALA A 63 -7.85 19.31 0.22
CA ALA A 63 -9.01 19.76 0.97
C ALA A 63 -10.29 19.88 0.10
N GLY A 64 -10.48 18.96 -0.88
CA GLY A 64 -11.60 18.99 -1.82
C GLY A 64 -11.64 20.20 -2.75
N GLY A 65 -10.50 20.89 -2.94
CA GLY A 65 -10.40 22.14 -3.72
C GLY A 65 -10.75 23.39 -2.91
N ALA A 66 -10.79 23.33 -1.57
CA ALA A 66 -11.01 24.51 -0.73
C ALA A 66 -9.90 25.56 -0.92
N PRO A 67 -10.21 26.86 -0.73
CA PRO A 67 -9.21 27.95 -0.88
C PRO A 67 -8.07 27.86 0.14
N GLN A 68 -8.30 27.26 1.31
CA GLN A 68 -7.25 27.05 2.32
C GLN A 68 -6.68 25.65 2.24
N HIS A 69 -5.39 25.51 2.63
CA HIS A 69 -4.79 24.22 2.85
C HIS A 69 -5.43 23.49 4.06
N PRO A 70 -5.45 22.14 4.06
CA PRO A 70 -5.97 21.39 5.21
C PRO A 70 -5.09 21.59 6.44
N ASP A 71 -5.68 21.51 7.64
CA ASP A 71 -4.97 21.71 8.92
C ASP A 71 -3.77 20.79 9.08
N TRP A 72 -3.87 19.53 8.64
CA TRP A 72 -2.76 18.59 8.72
C TRP A 72 -1.54 19.06 7.91
N PHE A 73 -1.74 19.74 6.78
CA PHE A 73 -0.64 20.31 5.99
C PHE A 73 0.06 21.45 6.73
N HIS A 74 -0.69 22.34 7.37
CA HIS A 74 -0.13 23.39 8.23
C HIS A 74 0.64 22.81 9.42
N ASN A 75 0.15 21.71 9.98
CA ASN A 75 0.83 21.00 11.05
C ASN A 75 2.18 20.43 10.58
N LEU A 76 2.23 19.81 9.38
CA LEU A 76 3.46 19.26 8.80
C LEU A 76 4.49 20.35 8.45
N LEU A 77 4.05 21.54 8.02
CA LEU A 77 4.97 22.66 7.78
C LEU A 77 5.65 23.12 9.08
N ALA A 78 4.96 23.06 10.21
CA ALA A 78 5.51 23.42 11.51
C ALA A 78 6.28 22.28 12.18
N ASN A 79 5.82 21.03 12.01
CA ASN A 79 6.37 19.82 12.62
C ASN A 79 6.35 18.71 11.57
N PRO A 80 7.43 18.50 10.80
CA PRO A 80 7.42 17.56 9.67
C PRO A 80 7.35 16.09 10.09
N ARG A 81 7.63 15.76 11.36
CA ARG A 81 7.54 14.40 11.88
C ARG A 81 6.11 14.05 12.24
N LEU A 82 5.68 12.85 11.83
CA LEU A 82 4.33 12.37 12.06
C LEU A 82 4.32 10.85 12.25
N THR A 83 3.21 10.33 12.78
CA THR A 83 2.92 8.90 12.77
C THR A 83 1.99 8.58 11.62
N VAL A 84 2.28 7.50 10.89
CA VAL A 84 1.47 6.95 9.79
C VAL A 84 0.92 5.59 10.21
N GLU A 85 -0.39 5.38 9.98
CA GLU A 85 -1.04 4.07 10.06
C GLU A 85 -1.55 3.75 8.64
N ASP A 86 -1.06 2.67 8.02
CA ASP A 86 -1.49 2.26 6.67
C ASP A 86 -2.44 1.06 6.66
N GLY A 87 -2.85 0.62 7.86
CA GLY A 87 -3.73 -0.52 8.09
C GLY A 87 -2.97 -1.82 8.37
N VAL A 88 -1.69 -1.89 8.05
CA VAL A 88 -0.78 -3.01 8.36
C VAL A 88 0.25 -2.58 9.39
N PHE A 89 0.95 -1.48 9.10
CA PHE A 89 2.04 -0.95 9.89
C PHE A 89 1.68 0.37 10.56
N ILE A 90 2.30 0.59 11.72
CA ILE A 90 2.35 1.89 12.39
C ILE A 90 3.81 2.31 12.45
N TYR A 91 4.14 3.41 11.81
CA TYR A 91 5.52 3.89 11.71
C TYR A 91 5.62 5.41 11.78
N GLU A 92 6.81 5.90 12.11
CA GLU A 92 7.12 7.33 12.02
C GLU A 92 7.66 7.67 10.65
N ALA A 93 7.30 8.84 10.15
CA ALA A 93 7.76 9.36 8.88
C ALA A 93 8.16 10.83 9.01
N ASP A 94 9.07 11.27 8.15
CA ASP A 94 9.34 12.68 7.90
C ASP A 94 8.63 13.12 6.62
N ALA A 95 7.87 14.21 6.72
CA ALA A 95 7.11 14.80 5.61
C ALA A 95 7.97 15.81 4.85
N VAL A 96 8.03 15.67 3.53
CA VAL A 96 8.71 16.60 2.63
C VAL A 96 7.72 17.11 1.59
N VAL A 97 7.50 18.42 1.55
CA VAL A 97 6.71 19.04 0.48
C VAL A 97 7.51 18.98 -0.82
N LEU A 98 6.91 18.44 -1.87
CA LEU A 98 7.59 18.29 -3.15
C LEU A 98 7.87 19.66 -3.80
N GLU A 99 9.04 19.80 -4.39
CA GLU A 99 9.41 20.95 -5.21
C GLU A 99 8.50 21.05 -6.45
N PRO A 100 8.30 22.24 -7.02
CA PRO A 100 7.30 22.48 -8.07
C PRO A 100 7.36 21.50 -9.25
N ALA A 101 8.55 21.21 -9.79
CA ALA A 101 8.69 20.33 -10.94
C ALA A 101 8.31 18.86 -10.62
N GLU A 102 8.71 18.35 -9.45
CA GLU A 102 8.36 17.01 -8.98
C GLU A 102 6.88 16.95 -8.62
N ARG A 103 6.38 17.97 -7.92
CA ARG A 103 4.96 18.12 -7.60
C ARG A 103 4.10 18.04 -8.86
N ASP A 104 4.46 18.78 -9.91
CA ASP A 104 3.66 18.83 -11.15
C ASP A 104 3.65 17.49 -11.86
N ALA A 105 4.78 16.78 -11.91
CA ALA A 105 4.86 15.43 -12.48
C ALA A 105 4.00 14.42 -11.69
N VAL A 106 4.07 14.44 -10.36
CA VAL A 106 3.26 13.57 -9.49
C VAL A 106 1.77 13.91 -9.61
N PHE A 107 1.43 15.20 -9.60
CA PHE A 107 0.03 15.64 -9.71
C PHE A 107 -0.58 15.26 -11.06
N ALA A 108 0.18 15.38 -12.15
CA ALA A 108 -0.26 14.92 -13.48
C ALA A 108 -0.51 13.41 -13.49
N ARG A 109 0.36 12.62 -12.85
CA ARG A 109 0.18 11.17 -12.68
C ARG A 109 -1.07 10.83 -11.85
N ALA A 110 -1.35 11.61 -10.80
CA ALA A 110 -2.56 11.44 -10.00
C ALA A 110 -3.83 11.78 -10.81
N VAL A 111 -3.80 12.85 -11.62
CA VAL A 111 -4.90 13.25 -12.54
C VAL A 111 -5.14 12.19 -13.62
N GLU A 112 -4.09 11.57 -14.15
CA GLU A 112 -4.20 10.46 -15.09
C GLU A 112 -4.95 9.27 -14.46
N ALA A 113 -4.65 8.95 -13.21
CA ALA A 113 -5.29 7.85 -12.48
C ALA A 113 -6.72 8.18 -12.02
N ASP A 114 -6.97 9.44 -11.65
CA ASP A 114 -8.28 9.93 -11.20
C ASP A 114 -8.46 11.41 -11.61
N PRO A 115 -9.29 11.69 -12.63
CA PRO A 115 -9.57 13.05 -13.10
C PRO A 115 -10.15 13.99 -12.03
N GLY A 116 -10.72 13.48 -10.95
CA GLY A 116 -11.24 14.27 -9.83
C GLY A 116 -10.19 15.19 -9.19
N TRP A 117 -8.90 14.87 -9.31
CA TRP A 117 -7.81 15.74 -8.84
C TRP A 117 -7.73 17.04 -9.66
N ALA A 118 -7.95 16.97 -10.98
CA ALA A 118 -8.02 18.17 -11.82
C ALA A 118 -9.22 19.05 -11.46
N GLU A 119 -10.36 18.45 -11.11
CA GLU A 119 -11.53 19.19 -10.64
C GLU A 119 -11.27 19.90 -9.31
N TYR A 120 -10.51 19.29 -8.40
CA TYR A 120 -10.10 19.96 -7.15
C TYR A 120 -9.18 21.14 -7.42
N GLN A 121 -8.20 21.00 -8.32
CA GLN A 121 -7.32 22.10 -8.70
C GLN A 121 -8.09 23.22 -9.40
N ALA A 122 -9.10 22.91 -10.20
CA ALA A 122 -9.93 23.91 -10.89
C ALA A 122 -10.83 24.75 -9.94
N LYS A 123 -11.08 24.25 -8.74
CA LYS A 123 -11.89 24.96 -7.71
C LYS A 123 -11.10 25.98 -6.90
N THR A 124 -9.78 26.07 -7.05
CA THR A 124 -8.94 26.93 -6.23
C THR A 124 -7.78 27.51 -7.01
N ASP A 125 -7.44 28.79 -6.73
CA ASP A 125 -6.30 29.48 -7.31
C ASP A 125 -4.96 29.05 -6.69
N ARG A 126 -4.98 28.40 -5.49
CA ARG A 126 -3.76 27.90 -4.87
C ARG A 126 -3.26 26.67 -5.61
N VAL A 127 -1.96 26.52 -5.76
CA VAL A 127 -1.35 25.26 -6.17
C VAL A 127 -1.55 24.24 -5.06
N ILE A 128 -2.25 23.13 -5.35
CA ILE A 128 -2.46 22.03 -4.39
C ILE A 128 -1.12 21.32 -4.12
N PRO A 129 -0.60 21.32 -2.89
CA PRO A 129 0.67 20.67 -2.59
C PRO A 129 0.58 19.15 -2.64
N VAL A 130 1.70 18.53 -2.98
CA VAL A 130 1.94 17.10 -2.76
C VAL A 130 3.04 16.96 -1.72
N VAL A 131 2.85 16.04 -0.80
CA VAL A 131 3.79 15.76 0.30
C VAL A 131 4.24 14.32 0.21
N ALA A 132 5.54 14.11 0.20
CA ALA A 132 6.16 12.80 0.33
C ALA A 132 6.35 12.46 1.82
N LEU A 133 5.95 11.27 2.22
CA LEU A 133 6.16 10.73 3.55
C LEU A 133 7.28 9.69 3.47
N HIS A 134 8.40 9.98 4.10
CA HIS A 134 9.57 9.13 4.14
C HIS A 134 9.60 8.36 5.46
N PRO A 135 9.39 7.02 5.46
CA PRO A 135 9.51 6.23 6.68
C PRO A 135 10.86 6.44 7.34
N ILE A 136 10.85 6.58 8.66
CA ILE A 136 12.07 6.67 9.46
C ILE A 136 12.49 5.24 9.81
N PRO A 137 13.68 4.79 9.35
CA PRO A 137 14.18 3.47 9.70
C PRO A 137 14.26 3.31 11.22
N LYS A 138 13.77 2.19 11.74
CA LYS A 138 13.96 1.78 13.14
C LYS A 138 14.72 0.48 13.18
N ASP A 139 15.50 0.28 14.23
CA ASP A 139 16.13 -1.01 14.49
C ASP A 139 15.05 -2.05 14.81
N GLY A 140 15.07 -3.18 14.11
CA GLY A 140 14.14 -4.29 14.28
C GLY A 140 13.04 -4.36 13.21
N PRO A 141 12.18 -5.39 13.29
CA PRO A 141 11.09 -5.58 12.34
C PRO A 141 10.07 -4.44 12.44
N PRO A 142 9.38 -4.11 11.32
CA PRO A 142 8.30 -3.13 11.33
C PRO A 142 7.23 -3.48 12.37
N HIS A 143 6.69 -2.47 13.04
CA HIS A 143 5.59 -2.69 13.97
C HIS A 143 4.29 -2.95 13.20
N VAL A 144 3.88 -4.22 13.15
CA VAL A 144 2.58 -4.64 12.62
C VAL A 144 1.52 -4.35 13.67
N ASN A 145 0.41 -3.74 13.25
CA ASN A 145 -0.73 -3.46 14.12
C ASN A 145 -1.52 -4.75 14.39
N ALA A 146 -0.96 -5.64 15.20
CA ALA A 146 -1.52 -6.95 15.51
C ALA A 146 -1.16 -7.38 16.94
N GLY A 147 -2.06 -8.11 17.58
CA GLY A 147 -1.90 -8.59 18.96
C GLY A 147 -1.07 -9.89 19.08
N SER A 148 -0.80 -10.56 17.95
CA SER A 148 -0.03 -11.80 17.89
C SER A 148 0.67 -11.96 16.55
N MET A 149 1.67 -12.85 16.47
CA MET A 149 2.37 -13.17 15.23
C MET A 149 1.42 -13.80 14.19
N ALA A 150 0.48 -14.65 14.62
CA ALA A 150 -0.55 -15.21 13.74
C ALA A 150 -1.48 -14.15 13.16
N GLU A 151 -1.87 -13.16 13.96
CA GLU A 151 -2.66 -12.02 13.50
C GLU A 151 -1.85 -11.12 12.57
N ALA A 152 -0.57 -10.89 12.88
CA ALA A 152 0.34 -10.12 12.05
C ALA A 152 0.47 -10.73 10.65
N LEU A 153 0.72 -12.04 10.55
CA LEU A 153 0.77 -12.77 9.29
C LEU A 153 -0.51 -12.55 8.48
N LYS A 154 -1.66 -12.75 9.10
CA LYS A 154 -2.96 -12.59 8.43
C LYS A 154 -3.21 -11.16 7.95
N VAL A 155 -2.87 -10.16 8.76
CA VAL A 155 -3.03 -8.73 8.40
C VAL A 155 -2.19 -8.38 7.18
N VAL A 156 -0.94 -8.85 7.12
CA VAL A 156 -0.04 -8.64 5.98
C VAL A 156 -0.59 -9.34 4.72
N HIS A 157 -1.02 -10.59 4.82
CA HIS A 157 -1.62 -11.35 3.71
C HIS A 157 -2.90 -10.69 3.18
N ASP A 158 -3.79 -10.25 4.07
CA ASP A 158 -5.02 -9.54 3.68
C ASP A 158 -4.71 -8.22 2.96
N ALA A 159 -3.61 -7.56 3.29
CA ALA A 159 -3.16 -6.37 2.58
C ALA A 159 -2.68 -6.70 1.15
N PHE A 160 -1.91 -7.76 0.95
CA PHE A 160 -1.52 -8.22 -0.39
C PHE A 160 -2.74 -8.62 -1.24
N ARG A 161 -3.68 -9.38 -0.66
CA ARG A 161 -4.94 -9.71 -1.33
C ARG A 161 -5.74 -8.46 -1.73
N ARG A 162 -5.76 -7.45 -0.85
CA ARG A 162 -6.42 -6.16 -1.13
C ARG A 162 -5.75 -5.43 -2.28
N GLU A 163 -4.43 -5.29 -2.23
CA GLU A 163 -3.67 -4.56 -3.26
C GLU A 163 -3.79 -5.22 -4.64
N LEU A 164 -3.71 -6.56 -4.71
CA LEU A 164 -3.96 -7.29 -5.94
C LEU A 164 -5.36 -7.04 -6.51
N ARG A 165 -6.39 -7.00 -5.67
CA ARG A 165 -7.76 -6.68 -6.13
C ARG A 165 -7.85 -5.26 -6.70
N LEU A 166 -7.18 -4.28 -6.07
CA LEU A 166 -7.15 -2.90 -6.55
C LEU A 166 -6.44 -2.81 -7.90
N ILE A 167 -5.26 -3.40 -8.01
CA ILE A 167 -4.49 -3.46 -9.26
C ILE A 167 -5.30 -4.12 -10.38
N ARG A 168 -5.94 -5.27 -10.12
CA ARG A 168 -6.80 -5.93 -11.12
C ARG A 168 -7.97 -5.04 -11.57
N LYS A 169 -8.63 -4.36 -10.63
CA LYS A 169 -9.72 -3.41 -10.94
C LYS A 169 -9.21 -2.27 -11.82
N GLU A 170 -8.05 -1.69 -11.49
CA GLU A 170 -7.42 -0.63 -12.26
C GLU A 170 -7.07 -1.10 -13.69
N PHE A 171 -6.51 -2.31 -13.84
CA PHE A 171 -6.25 -2.91 -15.17
C PHE A 171 -7.51 -3.15 -15.96
N THR A 172 -8.54 -3.72 -15.34
CA THR A 172 -9.82 -3.98 -16.01
C THR A 172 -10.46 -2.68 -16.49
N ALA A 173 -10.38 -1.62 -15.71
CA ALA A 173 -10.86 -0.29 -16.13
C ALA A 173 -10.06 0.28 -17.31
N ALA A 174 -8.73 0.06 -17.34
CA ALA A 174 -7.86 0.53 -18.41
C ALA A 174 -8.04 -0.25 -19.74
N VAL A 175 -8.40 -1.54 -19.67
CA VAL A 175 -8.60 -2.40 -20.87
C VAL A 175 -10.02 -2.30 -21.42
N GLY A 176 -11.02 -1.89 -20.61
CA GLY A 176 -12.43 -1.90 -20.96
C GLY A 176 -13.08 -3.27 -20.72
N THR A 177 -14.40 -3.27 -20.41
CA THR A 177 -15.16 -4.47 -20.05
C THR A 177 -15.45 -5.42 -21.21
N ASP A 178 -15.27 -4.97 -22.44
CA ASP A 178 -15.52 -5.73 -23.67
C ASP A 178 -14.23 -6.25 -24.34
N GLY A 179 -13.08 -6.06 -23.69
CA GLY A 179 -11.78 -6.45 -24.24
C GLY A 179 -11.38 -5.64 -25.51
N THR A 180 -12.18 -4.67 -25.91
CA THR A 180 -11.86 -3.77 -27.02
C THR A 180 -10.99 -2.64 -26.50
N ARG A 181 -9.70 -2.91 -26.49
CA ARG A 181 -8.67 -1.92 -26.22
C ARG A 181 -8.78 -0.79 -27.24
N THR A 182 -8.75 0.46 -26.78
CA THR A 182 -8.36 1.58 -27.63
C THR A 182 -6.88 1.40 -27.98
N PRO A 183 -6.52 1.06 -29.26
CA PRO A 183 -5.13 0.88 -29.61
C PRO A 183 -4.32 2.14 -29.32
N GLY A 184 -3.15 1.99 -28.68
CA GLY A 184 -2.25 3.09 -28.41
C GLY A 184 -2.45 3.82 -27.08
N VAL A 185 -3.38 3.39 -26.20
CA VAL A 185 -3.44 3.92 -24.83
C VAL A 185 -2.38 3.21 -23.97
N PRO A 186 -1.35 3.92 -23.49
CA PRO A 186 -0.33 3.32 -22.64
C PRO A 186 -0.90 2.93 -21.26
N LEU A 187 -0.24 2.00 -20.58
CA LEU A 187 -0.55 1.68 -19.21
C LEU A 187 -0.27 2.91 -18.32
N GLY A 188 -1.27 3.33 -17.53
CA GLY A 188 -1.17 4.51 -16.67
C GLY A 188 0.08 4.49 -15.76
N ALA A 189 0.74 5.61 -15.64
CA ALA A 189 1.99 5.70 -14.90
C ALA A 189 1.83 5.30 -13.43
N GLN A 190 0.71 5.68 -12.79
CA GLN A 190 0.43 5.30 -11.39
C GLN A 190 0.19 3.79 -11.25
N LEU A 191 -0.51 3.16 -12.18
CA LEU A 191 -0.76 1.72 -12.14
C LEU A 191 0.55 0.92 -12.25
N ARG A 192 1.50 1.39 -13.05
CA ARG A 192 2.86 0.81 -13.11
C ARG A 192 3.57 0.89 -11.77
N VAL A 193 3.51 2.05 -11.12
CA VAL A 193 4.10 2.26 -9.79
C VAL A 193 3.43 1.36 -8.75
N ASN A 194 2.10 1.20 -8.79
CA ASN A 194 1.37 0.30 -7.88
C ASN A 194 1.85 -1.15 -8.02
N CYS A 195 2.02 -1.63 -9.27
CA CYS A 195 2.56 -2.97 -9.53
C CYS A 195 3.98 -3.15 -8.98
N LEU A 196 4.87 -2.16 -9.21
CA LEU A 196 6.25 -2.24 -8.74
C LEU A 196 6.33 -2.23 -7.20
N THR A 197 5.48 -1.44 -6.54
CA THR A 197 5.39 -1.39 -5.08
C THR A 197 4.91 -2.72 -4.51
N LEU A 198 3.88 -3.34 -5.12
CA LEU A 198 3.42 -4.68 -4.73
C LEU A 198 4.55 -5.72 -4.89
N CYS A 199 5.26 -5.71 -6.02
CA CYS A 199 6.37 -6.63 -6.25
C CYS A 199 7.47 -6.51 -5.18
N GLN A 200 7.81 -5.29 -4.80
CA GLN A 200 8.80 -5.04 -3.76
C GLN A 200 8.31 -5.48 -2.39
N GLY A 201 7.05 -5.19 -2.04
CA GLY A 201 6.44 -5.59 -0.78
C GLY A 201 6.41 -7.11 -0.60
N LEU A 202 5.99 -7.86 -1.62
CA LEU A 202 5.98 -9.33 -1.60
C LEU A 202 7.40 -9.91 -1.50
N HIS A 203 8.36 -9.35 -2.23
CA HIS A 203 9.75 -9.79 -2.12
C HIS A 203 10.29 -9.61 -0.70
N ASN A 204 10.04 -8.45 -0.08
CA ASN A 204 10.48 -8.17 1.28
C ASN A 204 9.80 -9.11 2.30
N HIS A 205 8.51 -9.39 2.12
CA HIS A 205 7.75 -10.30 2.98
C HIS A 205 8.33 -11.71 2.94
N HIS A 206 8.43 -12.34 1.78
CA HIS A 206 8.99 -13.69 1.65
C HIS A 206 10.45 -13.78 2.13
N THR A 207 11.27 -12.74 1.86
CA THR A 207 12.65 -12.68 2.39
C THR A 207 12.65 -12.64 3.92
N GLY A 208 11.75 -11.87 4.53
CA GLY A 208 11.61 -11.79 5.98
C GLY A 208 11.20 -13.13 6.61
N GLU A 209 10.34 -13.89 5.96
CA GLU A 209 9.94 -15.23 6.40
C GLU A 209 11.07 -16.24 6.30
N GLU A 210 11.76 -16.28 5.17
CA GLU A 210 12.87 -17.20 4.95
C GLU A 210 14.05 -16.98 5.90
N LEU A 211 14.35 -15.72 6.20
CA LEU A 211 15.45 -15.37 7.08
C LEU A 211 15.08 -15.35 8.57
N GLY A 212 13.81 -15.11 8.92
CA GLY A 212 13.34 -14.93 10.28
C GLY A 212 12.43 -16.05 10.78
N ILE A 213 11.25 -16.20 10.18
CA ILE A 213 10.17 -17.05 10.71
C ILE A 213 10.46 -18.53 10.46
N PHE A 214 10.85 -18.92 9.23
CA PHE A 214 11.04 -20.33 8.86
C PHE A 214 12.15 -21.02 9.64
N PRO A 215 13.33 -20.42 9.87
CA PRO A 215 14.35 -21.03 10.72
C PRO A 215 13.88 -21.26 12.15
N LEU A 216 13.16 -20.28 12.72
CA LEU A 216 12.62 -20.38 14.07
C LEU A 216 11.59 -21.50 14.22
N LEU A 217 10.71 -21.64 13.20
CA LEU A 217 9.70 -22.72 13.17
C LEU A 217 10.33 -24.08 12.94
N ALA A 218 11.31 -24.19 12.06
CA ALA A 218 12.02 -25.45 11.81
C ALA A 218 12.75 -25.98 13.06
N ASP A 219 13.32 -25.08 13.87
CA ASP A 219 13.98 -25.47 15.13
C ASP A 219 12.98 -25.96 16.18
N ARG A 220 11.84 -25.30 16.31
CA ARG A 220 10.82 -25.62 17.32
C ARG A 220 9.87 -26.75 16.87
N HIS A 221 9.64 -26.90 15.60
CA HIS A 221 8.67 -27.78 14.96
C HIS A 221 9.30 -28.54 13.77
N PRO A 222 10.20 -29.50 14.02
CA PRO A 222 10.89 -30.25 12.93
C PRO A 222 9.92 -30.96 11.97
N GLU A 223 8.72 -31.30 12.45
CA GLU A 223 7.64 -31.89 11.64
C GLU A 223 7.15 -30.98 10.51
N LEU A 224 7.37 -29.67 10.61
CA LEU A 224 7.03 -28.69 9.56
C LEU A 224 7.99 -28.67 8.37
N THR A 225 9.15 -29.32 8.49
CA THR A 225 10.16 -29.26 7.41
C THR A 225 9.58 -29.48 6.00
N PRO A 226 8.70 -30.48 5.75
CA PRO A 226 8.11 -30.66 4.42
C PRO A 226 7.23 -29.48 3.98
N ALA A 227 6.50 -28.84 4.91
CA ALA A 227 5.66 -27.69 4.61
C ALA A 227 6.53 -26.44 4.32
N LEU A 228 7.55 -26.18 5.13
CA LEU A 228 8.49 -25.07 4.92
C LEU A 228 9.26 -25.22 3.61
N ASP A 229 9.66 -26.44 3.23
CA ASP A 229 10.32 -26.70 1.95
C ASP A 229 9.37 -26.49 0.76
N ARG A 230 8.08 -26.77 0.93
CA ARG A 230 7.07 -26.44 -0.06
C ARG A 230 6.90 -24.93 -0.19
N LEU A 231 6.74 -24.20 0.91
CA LEU A 231 6.61 -22.73 0.93
C LEU A 231 7.81 -22.06 0.24
N ARG A 232 9.05 -22.50 0.51
CA ARG A 232 10.26 -21.97 -0.19
C ARG A 232 10.17 -22.14 -1.70
N ARG A 233 9.75 -23.31 -2.20
CA ARG A 233 9.55 -23.52 -3.65
C ARG A 233 8.45 -22.63 -4.24
N GLU A 234 7.40 -22.39 -3.47
CA GLU A 234 6.33 -21.46 -3.86
C GLU A 234 6.84 -20.01 -3.88
N HIS A 235 7.68 -19.58 -2.92
CA HIS A 235 8.37 -18.29 -2.96
C HIS A 235 9.24 -18.12 -4.21
N GLU A 236 10.04 -19.13 -4.58
CA GLU A 236 10.83 -19.11 -5.82
C GLU A 236 9.92 -18.92 -7.04
N ARG A 237 8.82 -19.65 -7.09
CA ARG A 237 7.85 -19.53 -8.18
C ARG A 237 7.17 -18.16 -8.25
N ILE A 238 6.77 -17.61 -7.11
CA ILE A 238 6.18 -16.27 -7.02
C ILE A 238 7.23 -15.22 -7.41
N ALA A 239 8.48 -15.35 -6.99
CA ALA A 239 9.56 -14.46 -7.38
C ALA A 239 9.77 -14.40 -8.90
N GLU A 240 9.67 -15.54 -9.60
CA GLU A 240 9.69 -15.57 -11.08
C GLU A 240 8.54 -14.77 -11.69
N LEU A 241 7.32 -14.93 -11.18
CA LEU A 241 6.14 -14.20 -11.64
C LEU A 241 6.24 -12.70 -11.37
N LEU A 242 6.78 -12.32 -10.22
CA LEU A 242 7.05 -10.90 -9.89
C LEU A 242 8.06 -10.29 -10.85
N GLU A 243 9.12 -11.02 -11.20
CA GLU A 243 10.13 -10.54 -12.14
C GLU A 243 9.58 -10.46 -13.59
N GLU A 244 8.70 -11.39 -13.99
CA GLU A 244 7.96 -11.29 -15.26
C GLU A 244 7.08 -10.03 -15.29
N LEU A 245 6.32 -9.76 -14.21
CA LEU A 245 5.47 -8.59 -14.08
C LEU A 245 6.29 -7.29 -14.08
N ARG A 246 7.39 -7.23 -13.31
CA ARG A 246 8.30 -6.06 -13.29
C ARG A 246 8.82 -5.73 -14.68
N ARG A 247 9.28 -6.73 -15.43
CA ARG A 247 9.75 -6.54 -16.80
C ARG A 247 8.65 -6.05 -17.73
N ALA A 248 7.44 -6.58 -17.59
CA ALA A 248 6.31 -6.17 -18.40
C ALA A 248 5.88 -4.72 -18.15
N VAL A 249 5.91 -4.25 -16.89
CA VAL A 249 5.54 -2.85 -16.56
C VAL A 249 6.71 -1.87 -16.71
N ALA A 250 7.96 -2.33 -16.77
CA ALA A 250 9.14 -1.51 -16.99
C ALA A 250 9.39 -1.18 -18.46
N GLN A 251 8.79 -1.92 -19.41
CA GLN A 251 8.92 -1.65 -20.84
C GLN A 251 8.36 -0.27 -21.21
N ASP A 252 8.87 0.30 -22.30
CA ASP A 252 8.50 1.64 -22.74
C ASP A 252 6.98 1.75 -22.94
N GLN A 253 6.41 2.91 -22.57
CA GLN A 253 4.95 3.12 -22.52
C GLN A 253 4.22 2.76 -23.83
N GLN A 254 4.93 2.84 -24.97
CA GLN A 254 4.35 2.57 -26.29
C GLN A 254 4.23 1.08 -26.64
N ASP A 255 5.05 0.22 -26.02
CA ASP A 255 5.13 -1.21 -26.35
C ASP A 255 4.48 -2.13 -25.30
N THR A 256 4.01 -1.60 -24.16
CA THR A 256 3.38 -2.41 -23.11
C THR A 256 1.97 -2.82 -23.52
N ASP A 257 1.72 -4.11 -23.70
CA ASP A 257 0.38 -4.66 -23.91
C ASP A 257 -0.36 -4.83 -22.57
N PRO A 258 -1.39 -3.99 -22.26
CA PRO A 258 -2.11 -4.11 -20.99
C PRO A 258 -2.81 -5.45 -20.80
N GLY A 259 -3.27 -6.11 -21.87
CA GLY A 259 -3.89 -7.43 -21.80
C GLY A 259 -2.89 -8.51 -21.35
N ARG A 260 -1.65 -8.45 -21.84
CA ARG A 260 -0.57 -9.33 -21.41
C ARG A 260 -0.22 -9.11 -19.93
N VAL A 261 -0.14 -7.83 -19.50
CA VAL A 261 0.14 -7.51 -18.10
C VAL A 261 -1.00 -7.97 -17.20
N LEU A 262 -2.27 -7.76 -17.58
CA LEU A 262 -3.43 -8.27 -16.84
C LEU A 262 -3.36 -9.79 -16.67
N SER A 263 -3.04 -10.55 -17.74
CA SER A 263 -2.88 -12.01 -17.65
C SER A 263 -1.77 -12.42 -16.69
N GLN A 264 -0.68 -11.65 -16.60
CA GLN A 264 0.38 -11.90 -15.61
C GLN A 264 -0.08 -11.60 -14.19
N VAL A 265 -0.83 -10.51 -13.98
CA VAL A 265 -1.43 -10.18 -12.68
C VAL A 265 -2.43 -11.26 -12.25
N GLU A 266 -3.23 -11.81 -13.15
CA GLU A 266 -4.17 -12.90 -12.85
C GLU A 266 -3.45 -14.19 -12.47
N ARG A 267 -2.38 -14.56 -13.18
CA ARG A 267 -1.53 -15.71 -12.82
C ARG A 267 -0.91 -15.52 -11.44
N LEU A 268 -0.28 -14.36 -11.20
CA LEU A 268 0.29 -14.03 -9.89
C LEU A 268 -0.78 -14.10 -8.79
N THR A 269 -1.98 -13.57 -9.04
CA THR A 269 -3.08 -13.63 -8.08
C THR A 269 -3.44 -15.06 -7.71
N THR A 270 -3.56 -15.96 -8.70
CA THR A 270 -3.91 -17.36 -8.48
C THR A 270 -2.86 -18.10 -7.65
N GLU A 271 -1.58 -17.96 -8.03
CA GLU A 271 -0.46 -18.59 -7.33
C GLU A 271 -0.31 -18.04 -5.90
N LEU A 272 -0.41 -16.71 -5.75
CA LEU A 272 -0.28 -16.08 -4.44
C LEU A 272 -1.43 -16.45 -3.51
N GLU A 273 -2.68 -16.46 -3.96
CA GLU A 273 -3.83 -16.88 -3.12
C GLU A 273 -3.68 -18.33 -2.63
N ALA A 274 -3.23 -19.23 -3.49
CA ALA A 274 -2.99 -20.61 -3.11
C ALA A 274 -1.86 -20.72 -2.07
N HIS A 275 -0.78 -19.98 -2.27
CA HIS A 275 0.36 -19.91 -1.37
C HIS A 275 -0.04 -19.35 0.01
N LEU A 276 -0.62 -18.14 0.06
CA LEU A 276 -1.03 -17.50 1.31
C LEU A 276 -2.03 -18.36 2.10
N THR A 277 -2.96 -19.02 1.41
CA THR A 277 -3.91 -19.93 2.06
C THR A 277 -3.20 -21.13 2.67
N TYR A 278 -2.31 -21.78 1.92
CA TYR A 278 -1.54 -22.91 2.42
C TYR A 278 -0.64 -22.52 3.59
N GLU A 279 0.03 -21.40 3.51
CA GLU A 279 0.88 -20.90 4.59
C GLU A 279 0.06 -20.63 5.87
N GLU A 280 -1.08 -19.92 5.75
CA GLU A 280 -1.98 -19.67 6.87
C GLU A 280 -2.46 -20.98 7.53
N GLU A 281 -2.83 -21.99 6.73
CA GLU A 281 -3.25 -23.29 7.24
C GLU A 281 -2.12 -24.02 8.01
N GLN A 282 -0.88 -23.91 7.56
CA GLN A 282 0.24 -24.60 8.19
C GLN A 282 0.79 -23.85 9.41
N LEU A 283 0.91 -22.50 9.35
CA LEU A 283 1.65 -21.74 10.36
C LEU A 283 0.76 -21.13 11.46
N ILE A 284 -0.45 -20.65 11.15
CA ILE A 284 -1.31 -19.98 12.13
C ILE A 284 -1.60 -20.84 13.36
N PRO A 285 -1.93 -22.15 13.24
CA PRO A 285 -2.19 -22.99 14.42
C PRO A 285 -1.00 -23.05 15.41
N LEU A 286 0.21 -22.93 14.90
CA LEU A 286 1.44 -22.98 15.73
C LEU A 286 1.81 -21.62 16.30
N LEU A 287 1.55 -20.55 15.56
CA LEU A 287 1.80 -19.19 15.98
C LEU A 287 0.81 -18.69 17.05
N THR A 288 -0.33 -19.36 17.21
CA THR A 288 -1.34 -19.08 18.25
C THR A 288 -1.11 -19.85 19.55
N SER A 289 -0.21 -20.82 19.56
CA SER A 289 0.04 -21.62 20.75
C SER A 289 0.75 -20.82 21.87
N PRO A 290 0.38 -20.98 23.18
CA PRO A 290 0.88 -20.14 24.28
C PRO A 290 2.37 -20.35 24.64
N GLY A 291 3.22 -20.62 23.69
CA GLY A 291 4.68 -20.79 23.83
C GLY A 291 5.50 -19.94 22.86
N ALA A 292 4.86 -19.17 21.99
CA ALA A 292 5.53 -18.42 20.92
C ALA A 292 6.09 -17.03 21.36
N SER A 293 5.85 -16.62 22.60
CA SER A 293 6.29 -15.32 23.15
C SER A 293 7.37 -15.53 24.20
N ARG A 294 8.58 -15.89 23.80
CA ARG A 294 9.80 -15.70 24.63
C ARG A 294 11.00 -15.53 23.72
#